data_9dfa1c993924dd32072e5732b1f7f377
#
_entry.id   9dfa1c993924dd32072e5732b1f7f377
#
_cell.length_a   1.000
_cell.length_b   1.000
_cell.length_c   1.000
_cell.angle_alpha   90.00
_cell.angle_beta   90.00
_cell.angle_gamma   90.00
#
_symmetry.space_group_name_H-M   'P 1'
#
loop_
_entity.id
_entity.type
_entity.pdbx_description
1 polymer ?
#
loop_
_entity_poly.entity_id
_entity_poly.type
_entity_poly.pdbx_seq_one_letter_code
_entity_poly.pdbx_strand_id
1 'polypeptide(L)'
;MATILELRLADIARLKELSATDPTLSEAEEPAQFTRPFLEKIGIFYQPQLLGEGYIKHSYRDFIVEEITENGQVISIAPGPLTDHQLDSPPPADRTKKLRLEVDMVKQGFSTFEAIEQLATELGLDLNQISYAGLKDGKAITAQRVSINQVTVDRLSTLNLPNIFLKNGHYRVGMGNIGELIGNRFTILVRTKSINQEQISTRLKGIGEQGFLNFFSLQRFGGRLLSHKIGKQVMLGRHDDAIRLLLAGVSPHETRALQDLRQQAISIWRDWEKIGQLFGQYPYFFQHELKAIESLKIYPDDMAAALRATPDQTKMAYSAYGSYCFNQVLSQQATTGQIDPSIALLGPESVAWYDRLLPEEGLKQLRWHQPTLNFLGRPRSRSIPARVGVDIHSVTPTEVGLIFHFDLTKGAYATTFLAELFGLYQGRPIPSWVHEESVDIRAAIGYPSIETTEQAFPSLPANLEEDIADD
;
A
#
# COMPACT_ATOMS: atom_id res chain seq x y z
N MET A 1 -7.62 25.77 2.26
CA MET A 1 -7.78 24.50 3.00
C MET A 1 -6.38 24.00 3.33
N ALA A 2 -6.19 23.37 4.48
CA ALA A 2 -4.90 22.75 4.78
C ALA A 2 -4.62 21.64 3.77
N THR A 3 -3.35 21.47 3.39
CA THR A 3 -2.90 20.37 2.52
C THR A 3 -2.94 19.05 3.28
N ILE A 4 -2.94 17.92 2.55
CA ILE A 4 -2.90 16.58 3.17
C ILE A 4 -1.66 16.42 4.05
N LEU A 5 -0.53 17.01 3.64
CA LEU A 5 0.71 17.01 4.41
C LEU A 5 0.56 17.78 5.71
N GLU A 6 0.01 19.00 5.67
CA GLU A 6 -0.22 19.80 6.89
C GLU A 6 -1.15 19.07 7.88
N LEU A 7 -2.20 18.41 7.39
CA LEU A 7 -3.09 17.60 8.23
C LEU A 7 -2.35 16.42 8.86
N ARG A 8 -1.55 15.69 8.08
CA ARG A 8 -0.74 14.55 8.58
C ARG A 8 0.20 14.98 9.69
N LEU A 9 0.94 16.06 9.47
CA LEU A 9 1.90 16.59 10.42
C LEU A 9 1.22 17.06 11.72
N ALA A 10 0.08 17.72 11.59
CA ALA A 10 -0.71 18.13 12.76
C ALA A 10 -1.20 16.94 13.58
N ASP A 11 -1.67 15.88 12.93
CA ASP A 11 -2.14 14.68 13.61
C ASP A 11 -0.99 13.92 14.28
N ILE A 12 0.16 13.79 13.62
CA ILE A 12 1.37 13.17 14.20
C ILE A 12 1.86 13.97 15.40
N ALA A 13 1.96 15.31 15.30
CA ALA A 13 2.37 16.16 16.41
C ALA A 13 1.44 15.97 17.63
N ARG A 14 0.14 15.87 17.39
CA ARG A 14 -0.85 15.63 18.46
C ARG A 14 -0.69 14.25 19.11
N LEU A 15 -0.41 13.20 18.31
CA LEU A 15 -0.11 11.87 18.88
C LEU A 15 1.18 11.90 19.72
N LYS A 16 2.20 12.63 19.29
CA LYS A 16 3.45 12.81 20.05
C LYS A 16 3.22 13.54 21.38
N GLU A 17 2.39 14.58 21.39
CA GLU A 17 2.01 15.27 22.64
C GLU A 17 1.30 14.32 23.62
N LEU A 18 0.39 13.48 23.13
CA LEU A 18 -0.24 12.44 23.96
C LEU A 18 0.77 11.41 24.45
N SER A 19 1.67 10.96 23.59
CA SER A 19 2.74 10.01 23.91
C SER A 19 3.70 10.53 24.98
N ALA A 20 3.91 11.85 25.08
CA ALA A 20 4.71 12.45 26.14
C ALA A 20 4.11 12.24 27.53
N THR A 21 2.77 12.07 27.63
CA THR A 21 2.07 11.79 28.88
C THR A 21 1.84 10.29 29.11
N ASP A 22 1.56 9.55 28.07
CA ASP A 22 1.39 8.10 28.05
C ASP A 22 1.90 7.50 26.73
N PRO A 23 3.13 6.94 26.71
CA PRO A 23 3.74 6.39 25.49
C PRO A 23 2.88 5.30 24.82
N THR A 24 2.03 4.60 25.58
CA THR A 24 1.20 3.52 25.03
C THR A 24 0.09 4.01 24.11
N LEU A 25 -0.29 5.29 24.18
CA LEU A 25 -1.35 5.87 23.36
C LEU A 25 -0.97 6.01 21.90
N SER A 26 0.33 6.16 21.59
CA SER A 26 0.85 6.25 20.23
C SER A 26 1.22 4.89 19.60
N GLU A 27 1.10 3.80 20.35
CA GLU A 27 1.42 2.46 19.89
C GLU A 27 0.16 1.63 19.64
N ALA A 28 0.26 0.70 18.68
CA ALA A 28 -0.73 -0.34 18.49
C ALA A 28 -0.54 -1.43 19.56
N GLU A 29 -1.63 -2.04 20.01
CA GLU A 29 -1.55 -3.18 20.94
C GLU A 29 -0.88 -4.40 20.28
N GLU A 30 -1.19 -4.62 19.01
CA GLU A 30 -0.62 -5.69 18.20
C GLU A 30 0.00 -5.08 16.94
N PRO A 31 1.31 -4.80 16.91
CA PRO A 31 1.98 -4.30 15.70
C PRO A 31 1.86 -5.32 14.56
N ALA A 32 1.92 -4.83 13.33
CA ALA A 32 1.78 -5.68 12.15
C ALA A 32 2.91 -6.72 12.08
N GLN A 33 2.52 -7.99 12.03
CA GLN A 33 3.43 -9.14 12.02
C GLN A 33 3.00 -10.14 10.94
N PHE A 34 3.97 -10.78 10.30
CA PHE A 34 3.72 -11.89 9.37
C PHE A 34 3.90 -13.23 10.10
N THR A 35 3.35 -13.33 11.32
CA THR A 35 3.31 -14.55 12.12
C THR A 35 1.98 -15.27 11.88
N ARG A 36 1.93 -16.57 12.15
CA ARG A 36 0.77 -17.40 11.88
C ARG A 36 -0.55 -16.85 12.46
N PRO A 37 -0.64 -16.48 13.75
CA PRO A 37 -1.89 -15.96 14.30
C PRO A 37 -2.37 -14.68 13.62
N PHE A 38 -1.45 -13.90 13.09
CA PHE A 38 -1.73 -12.65 12.40
C PHE A 38 -2.19 -12.90 10.95
N LEU A 39 -1.50 -13.79 10.25
CA LEU A 39 -1.81 -14.16 8.87
C LEU A 39 -3.15 -14.90 8.75
N GLU A 40 -3.54 -15.68 9.79
CA GLU A 40 -4.84 -16.33 9.85
C GLU A 40 -6.01 -15.33 9.80
N LYS A 41 -5.84 -14.09 10.33
CA LYS A 41 -6.84 -13.02 10.26
C LYS A 41 -7.15 -12.60 8.83
N ILE A 42 -6.24 -12.83 7.90
CA ILE A 42 -6.38 -12.51 6.46
C ILE A 42 -6.52 -13.76 5.57
N GLY A 43 -6.83 -14.91 6.18
CA GLY A 43 -7.09 -16.16 5.48
C GLY A 43 -5.85 -16.99 5.12
N ILE A 44 -4.66 -16.64 5.66
CA ILE A 44 -3.43 -17.41 5.44
C ILE A 44 -3.15 -18.26 6.68
N PHE A 45 -3.42 -19.55 6.60
CA PHE A 45 -3.13 -20.51 7.67
C PHE A 45 -2.05 -21.54 7.29
N TYR A 46 -1.58 -21.53 6.04
CA TYR A 46 -0.34 -22.19 5.64
C TYR A 46 0.87 -21.38 6.06
N GLN A 47 1.86 -22.05 6.63
CA GLN A 47 3.13 -21.43 6.97
C GLN A 47 4.27 -22.31 6.51
N PRO A 48 5.23 -21.79 5.74
CA PRO A 48 6.44 -22.52 5.38
C PRO A 48 7.34 -22.72 6.62
N GLN A 49 8.33 -23.58 6.50
CA GLN A 49 9.41 -23.65 7.48
C GLN A 49 10.24 -22.37 7.38
N LEU A 50 10.19 -21.54 8.41
CA LEU A 50 10.91 -20.27 8.47
C LEU A 50 12.38 -20.47 8.83
N LEU A 51 13.26 -19.61 8.33
CA LEU A 51 14.69 -19.60 8.62
C LEU A 51 15.02 -18.79 9.88
N GLY A 52 14.10 -17.94 10.32
CA GLY A 52 14.25 -17.10 11.50
C GLY A 52 13.23 -15.97 11.53
N GLU A 53 13.47 -15.02 12.42
CA GLU A 53 12.72 -13.76 12.52
C GLU A 53 13.42 -12.68 11.69
N GLY A 54 12.64 -11.83 11.03
CA GLY A 54 13.11 -10.69 10.25
C GLY A 54 12.30 -9.45 10.53
N TYR A 55 12.93 -8.29 10.58
CA TYR A 55 12.26 -7.00 10.71
C TYR A 55 12.49 -6.18 9.45
N ILE A 56 11.43 -5.60 8.90
CA ILE A 56 11.45 -4.80 7.67
C ILE A 56 10.90 -3.39 7.93
N LYS A 57 11.31 -2.44 7.07
CA LYS A 57 10.83 -1.06 7.13
C LYS A 57 11.13 -0.39 8.47
N HIS A 58 12.30 -0.64 9.04
CA HIS A 58 12.78 0.09 10.21
C HIS A 58 12.84 1.59 9.89
N SER A 59 13.38 1.91 8.71
CA SER A 59 13.29 3.23 8.10
C SER A 59 12.88 3.10 6.64
N TYR A 60 12.53 4.21 5.98
CA TYR A 60 12.28 4.22 4.54
C TYR A 60 13.54 3.85 3.71
N ARG A 61 14.73 4.04 4.26
CA ARG A 61 16.01 3.63 3.64
C ARG A 61 16.16 2.10 3.51
N ASP A 62 15.45 1.34 4.36
CA ASP A 62 15.49 -0.13 4.33
C ASP A 62 14.60 -0.73 3.23
N PHE A 63 13.80 0.08 2.54
CA PHE A 63 12.80 -0.42 1.59
C PHE A 63 12.72 0.47 0.34
N ILE A 64 13.35 0.01 -0.73
CA ILE A 64 13.39 0.74 -2.02
C ILE A 64 12.57 -0.01 -3.05
N VAL A 65 11.73 0.73 -3.80
CA VAL A 65 10.89 0.19 -4.87
C VAL A 65 11.04 1.01 -6.14
N GLU A 66 11.50 0.38 -7.19
CA GLU A 66 11.72 0.98 -8.50
C GLU A 66 10.80 0.31 -9.52
N GLU A 67 9.94 1.09 -10.18
CA GLU A 67 8.98 0.58 -11.15
C GLU A 67 9.71 0.05 -12.41
N ILE A 68 9.23 -1.08 -12.95
CA ILE A 68 9.68 -1.62 -14.24
C ILE A 68 8.58 -1.37 -15.25
N THR A 69 8.85 -0.50 -16.22
CA THR A 69 7.92 -0.11 -17.26
C THR A 69 7.65 -1.24 -18.26
N GLU A 70 6.65 -1.09 -19.15
CA GLU A 70 6.29 -2.11 -20.14
C GLU A 70 7.43 -2.47 -21.10
N ASN A 71 8.36 -1.54 -21.37
CA ASN A 71 9.54 -1.78 -22.18
C ASN A 71 10.73 -2.36 -21.40
N GLY A 72 10.54 -2.71 -20.12
CA GLY A 72 11.59 -3.30 -19.27
C GLY A 72 12.55 -2.28 -18.64
N GLN A 73 12.34 -0.98 -18.83
CA GLN A 73 13.16 0.04 -18.19
C GLN A 73 12.85 0.13 -16.71
N VAL A 74 13.88 0.10 -15.86
CA VAL A 74 13.75 0.36 -14.43
C VAL A 74 13.83 1.86 -14.17
N ILE A 75 12.82 2.39 -13.50
CA ILE A 75 12.80 3.78 -13.06
C ILE A 75 13.57 3.86 -11.74
N SER A 76 14.84 4.26 -11.85
CA SER A 76 15.74 4.31 -10.68
C SER A 76 15.37 5.45 -9.72
N ILE A 77 15.67 5.27 -8.42
CA ILE A 77 15.61 6.34 -7.43
C ILE A 77 16.73 7.37 -7.59
N ALA A 78 17.82 7.05 -8.30
CA ALA A 78 18.93 7.97 -8.50
C ALA A 78 18.46 9.30 -9.12
N PRO A 79 18.97 10.45 -8.67
CA PRO A 79 18.61 11.75 -9.23
C PRO A 79 19.02 11.88 -10.70
N GLY A 80 18.39 12.78 -11.39
CA GLY A 80 18.65 13.10 -12.78
C GLY A 80 17.96 14.40 -13.18
N PRO A 81 18.27 14.97 -14.34
CA PRO A 81 17.61 16.17 -14.83
C PRO A 81 16.13 15.88 -15.11
N LEU A 82 15.29 16.89 -14.89
CA LEU A 82 13.88 16.81 -15.27
C LEU A 82 13.73 16.68 -16.79
N THR A 83 14.64 17.31 -17.55
CA THR A 83 14.69 17.24 -18.99
C THR A 83 16.07 16.80 -19.44
N ASP A 84 16.15 15.81 -20.33
CA ASP A 84 17.31 15.65 -21.18
C ASP A 84 17.15 16.65 -22.35
N HIS A 85 18.27 17.22 -22.86
CA HIS A 85 18.29 18.21 -23.96
C HIS A 85 17.72 17.68 -25.29
N GLN A 86 17.20 16.46 -25.32
CA GLN A 86 16.51 15.81 -26.42
C GLN A 86 14.98 15.77 -26.25
N LEU A 87 14.40 16.70 -25.47
CA LEU A 87 12.97 16.84 -25.55
C LEU A 87 12.60 17.17 -26.99
N ASP A 88 12.09 16.19 -27.67
CA ASP A 88 11.34 16.42 -28.90
C ASP A 88 10.35 17.53 -28.59
N SER A 89 10.45 18.63 -29.35
CA SER A 89 9.47 19.72 -29.29
C SER A 89 8.08 19.10 -29.21
N PRO A 90 7.16 19.64 -28.39
CA PRO A 90 5.84 19.07 -28.27
C PRO A 90 5.34 18.77 -29.68
N PRO A 91 4.89 17.55 -29.99
CA PRO A 91 4.51 17.19 -31.36
C PRO A 91 3.54 18.23 -31.86
N PRO A 92 3.63 18.65 -33.15
CA PRO A 92 2.84 19.73 -33.71
C PRO A 92 1.38 19.50 -33.35
N ALA A 93 0.73 20.50 -32.79
CA ALA A 93 -0.55 20.43 -32.14
C ALA A 93 -1.64 19.84 -33.05
N ASP A 94 -1.73 18.53 -33.08
CA ASP A 94 -2.96 17.87 -33.47
C ASP A 94 -3.99 18.13 -32.37
N ARG A 95 -4.85 19.12 -32.59
CA ARG A 95 -5.87 19.54 -31.62
C ARG A 95 -6.85 18.44 -31.23
N THR A 96 -6.77 17.28 -31.86
CA THR A 96 -7.63 16.11 -31.60
C THR A 96 -7.01 15.14 -30.58
N LYS A 97 -5.72 15.22 -30.30
CA LYS A 97 -5.01 14.33 -29.39
C LYS A 97 -4.53 15.07 -28.15
N LYS A 98 -4.96 14.61 -26.97
CA LYS A 98 -4.50 15.16 -25.69
C LYS A 98 -3.01 14.87 -25.51
N LEU A 99 -2.21 15.92 -25.40
CA LEU A 99 -0.81 15.85 -25.02
C LEU A 99 -0.71 15.67 -23.51
N ARG A 100 0.12 14.73 -23.06
CA ARG A 100 0.47 14.54 -21.65
C ARG A 100 1.99 14.62 -21.49
N LEU A 101 2.43 15.03 -20.32
CA LEU A 101 3.83 14.96 -19.93
C LEU A 101 4.01 13.75 -19.00
N GLU A 102 4.86 12.81 -19.41
CA GLU A 102 5.31 11.69 -18.58
C GLU A 102 6.59 12.11 -17.87
N VAL A 103 6.65 11.87 -16.56
CA VAL A 103 7.83 12.12 -15.72
C VAL A 103 8.06 10.94 -14.78
N ASP A 104 9.31 10.72 -14.43
CA ASP A 104 9.65 9.79 -13.37
C ASP A 104 9.61 10.54 -12.03
N MET A 105 8.71 10.15 -11.15
CA MET A 105 8.55 10.70 -9.81
C MET A 105 9.29 9.82 -8.81
N VAL A 106 10.19 10.42 -8.04
CA VAL A 106 10.85 9.80 -6.89
C VAL A 106 10.29 10.44 -5.63
N LYS A 107 9.89 9.62 -4.66
CA LYS A 107 9.31 10.08 -3.40
C LYS A 107 9.81 9.27 -2.21
N GLN A 108 9.77 9.88 -1.04
CA GLN A 108 10.18 9.32 0.23
C GLN A 108 9.16 9.61 1.32
N GLY A 109 8.75 8.59 2.07
CA GLY A 109 7.87 8.77 3.21
C GLY A 109 6.39 9.06 2.90
N PHE A 110 5.98 9.01 1.64
CA PHE A 110 4.61 9.26 1.20
C PHE A 110 4.04 8.09 0.42
N SER A 111 2.74 7.83 0.54
CA SER A 111 2.01 6.98 -0.39
C SER A 111 1.94 7.63 -1.78
N THR A 112 1.61 6.85 -2.82
CA THR A 112 1.38 7.41 -4.15
C THR A 112 0.23 8.43 -4.15
N PHE A 113 -0.84 8.18 -3.38
CA PHE A 113 -1.98 9.12 -3.29
C PHE A 113 -1.57 10.47 -2.71
N GLU A 114 -0.84 10.49 -1.59
CA GLU A 114 -0.37 11.72 -0.96
C GLU A 114 0.56 12.51 -1.88
N ALA A 115 1.48 11.82 -2.57
CA ALA A 115 2.39 12.47 -3.52
C ALA A 115 1.65 13.08 -4.72
N ILE A 116 0.66 12.38 -5.26
CA ILE A 116 -0.18 12.87 -6.36
C ILE A 116 -1.06 14.03 -5.90
N GLU A 117 -1.60 14.00 -4.69
CA GLU A 117 -2.41 15.08 -4.13
C GLU A 117 -1.57 16.35 -3.90
N GLN A 118 -0.35 16.22 -3.39
CA GLN A 118 0.60 17.33 -3.28
C GLN A 118 0.91 17.92 -4.66
N LEU A 119 1.25 17.06 -5.64
CA LEU A 119 1.56 17.48 -7.00
C LEU A 119 0.37 18.18 -7.66
N ALA A 120 -0.85 17.65 -7.52
CA ALA A 120 -2.07 18.24 -8.06
C ALA A 120 -2.36 19.62 -7.42
N THR A 121 -2.21 19.74 -6.11
CA THR A 121 -2.42 20.98 -5.35
C THR A 121 -1.49 22.07 -5.82
N GLU A 122 -0.18 21.80 -5.91
CA GLU A 122 0.83 22.77 -6.35
C GLU A 122 0.65 23.18 -7.82
N LEU A 123 0.15 22.28 -8.64
CA LEU A 123 -0.16 22.56 -10.04
C LEU A 123 -1.54 23.19 -10.24
N GLY A 124 -2.41 23.24 -9.22
CA GLY A 124 -3.80 23.65 -9.35
C GLY A 124 -4.59 22.79 -10.34
N LEU A 125 -4.33 21.48 -10.32
CA LEU A 125 -4.95 20.48 -11.18
C LEU A 125 -5.95 19.61 -10.40
N ASP A 126 -6.93 19.06 -11.10
CA ASP A 126 -7.75 17.99 -10.55
C ASP A 126 -6.95 16.68 -10.51
N LEU A 127 -7.21 15.82 -9.51
CA LEU A 127 -6.53 14.53 -9.37
C LEU A 127 -6.67 13.63 -10.60
N ASN A 128 -7.79 13.72 -11.34
CA ASN A 128 -8.02 12.96 -12.57
C ASN A 128 -7.15 13.39 -13.76
N GLN A 129 -6.41 14.49 -13.64
CA GLN A 129 -5.45 14.95 -14.65
C GLN A 129 -4.08 14.31 -14.47
N ILE A 130 -3.85 13.59 -13.36
CA ILE A 130 -2.61 12.87 -13.07
C ILE A 130 -2.92 11.38 -13.01
N SER A 131 -2.20 10.60 -13.79
CA SER A 131 -2.34 9.14 -13.83
C SER A 131 -1.01 8.44 -13.55
N TYR A 132 -1.09 7.24 -12.99
CA TYR A 132 0.05 6.40 -12.62
C TYR A 132 -0.28 4.93 -12.85
N ALA A 133 0.75 4.09 -13.07
CA ALA A 133 0.53 2.68 -13.40
C ALA A 133 0.18 1.82 -12.18
N GLY A 134 0.73 2.14 -11.00
CA GLY A 134 0.51 1.37 -9.77
C GLY A 134 0.80 2.16 -8.50
N LEU A 135 0.26 1.68 -7.38
CA LEU A 135 0.54 2.23 -6.06
C LEU A 135 1.91 1.77 -5.56
N LYS A 136 2.62 2.66 -4.88
CA LYS A 136 3.88 2.37 -4.21
C LYS A 136 3.77 2.66 -2.72
N ASP A 137 4.54 1.93 -1.93
CA ASP A 137 4.57 2.04 -0.46
C ASP A 137 4.83 3.48 0.02
N GLY A 138 4.22 3.83 1.15
CA GLY A 138 4.49 5.08 1.86
C GLY A 138 5.79 5.02 2.64
N LYS A 139 5.98 4.01 3.48
CA LYS A 139 7.21 3.81 4.27
C LYS A 139 8.31 3.17 3.41
N ALA A 140 8.81 3.95 2.44
CA ALA A 140 9.80 3.52 1.44
C ALA A 140 10.37 4.72 0.68
N ILE A 141 11.50 4.52 -0.01
CA ILE A 141 11.93 5.37 -1.12
C ILE A 141 11.47 4.69 -2.40
N THR A 142 10.70 5.39 -3.22
CA THR A 142 10.12 4.76 -4.41
C THR A 142 10.24 5.63 -5.66
N ALA A 143 10.41 4.97 -6.80
CA ALA A 143 10.42 5.62 -8.10
C ALA A 143 9.36 5.00 -9.02
N GLN A 144 8.55 5.84 -9.67
CA GLN A 144 7.49 5.43 -10.57
C GLN A 144 7.22 6.45 -11.66
N ARG A 145 6.65 6.01 -12.78
CA ARG A 145 6.19 6.92 -13.83
C ARG A 145 4.83 7.50 -13.49
N VAL A 146 4.69 8.81 -13.69
CA VAL A 146 3.42 9.53 -13.63
C VAL A 146 3.18 10.28 -14.93
N SER A 147 1.93 10.39 -15.34
CA SER A 147 1.52 11.13 -16.53
C SER A 147 0.63 12.29 -16.12
N ILE A 148 0.96 13.51 -16.54
CA ILE A 148 0.29 14.72 -16.15
C ILE A 148 -0.28 15.39 -17.41
N ASN A 149 -1.57 15.67 -17.41
CA ASN A 149 -2.23 16.34 -18.51
C ASN A 149 -2.09 17.86 -18.38
N GLN A 150 -1.96 18.54 -19.52
CA GLN A 150 -2.03 20.01 -19.61
C GLN A 150 -0.94 20.74 -18.78
N VAL A 151 0.24 20.16 -18.64
CA VAL A 151 1.36 20.77 -17.94
C VAL A 151 2.58 20.84 -18.86
N THR A 152 3.45 21.84 -18.64
CA THR A 152 4.73 21.97 -19.33
C THR A 152 5.88 21.63 -18.39
N VAL A 153 7.01 21.26 -18.95
CA VAL A 153 8.24 21.00 -18.20
C VAL A 153 8.65 22.20 -17.37
N ASP A 154 8.59 23.41 -17.97
CA ASP A 154 8.97 24.66 -17.27
C ASP A 154 8.15 24.85 -15.99
N ARG A 155 6.85 24.51 -16.02
CA ARG A 155 6.00 24.58 -14.83
C ARG A 155 6.40 23.55 -13.77
N LEU A 156 6.78 22.34 -14.17
CA LEU A 156 7.25 21.32 -13.23
C LEU A 156 8.61 21.69 -12.61
N SER A 157 9.49 22.37 -13.34
CA SER A 157 10.82 22.75 -12.87
C SER A 157 10.78 23.81 -11.75
N THR A 158 9.66 24.52 -11.59
CA THR A 158 9.46 25.51 -10.53
C THR A 158 8.87 24.94 -9.24
N LEU A 159 8.47 23.67 -9.24
CA LEU A 159 7.86 23.02 -8.08
C LEU A 159 8.90 22.77 -6.98
N ASN A 160 8.47 23.01 -5.75
CA ASN A 160 9.22 22.67 -4.55
C ASN A 160 8.36 21.74 -3.68
N LEU A 161 8.43 20.44 -3.97
CA LEU A 161 7.63 19.42 -3.32
C LEU A 161 8.48 18.71 -2.26
N PRO A 162 8.20 18.88 -0.96
CA PRO A 162 8.94 18.18 0.10
C PRO A 162 8.99 16.67 -0.14
N ASN A 163 10.19 16.08 -0.05
CA ASN A 163 10.44 14.64 -0.24
C ASN A 163 9.93 14.06 -1.58
N ILE A 164 9.76 14.90 -2.59
CA ILE A 164 9.39 14.46 -3.95
C ILE A 164 10.26 15.23 -4.95
N PHE A 165 10.89 14.54 -5.88
CA PHE A 165 11.47 15.16 -7.06
C PHE A 165 11.04 14.47 -8.34
N LEU A 166 11.07 15.22 -9.43
CA LEU A 166 10.68 14.77 -10.76
C LEU A 166 11.89 14.79 -11.69
N LYS A 167 11.97 13.82 -12.58
CA LYS A 167 13.05 13.71 -13.60
C LYS A 167 12.54 13.05 -14.88
N ASN A 168 13.38 13.04 -15.92
CA ASN A 168 13.15 12.33 -17.20
C ASN A 168 11.80 12.66 -17.84
N GLY A 169 11.47 13.96 -17.92
CA GLY A 169 10.22 14.41 -18.53
C GLY A 169 10.20 14.23 -20.04
N HIS A 170 9.15 13.66 -20.60
CA HIS A 170 8.93 13.56 -22.05
C HIS A 170 7.44 13.63 -22.41
N TYR A 171 7.14 14.21 -23.56
CA TYR A 171 5.77 14.33 -24.04
C TYR A 171 5.28 13.05 -24.74
N ARG A 172 4.05 12.67 -24.44
CA ARG A 172 3.33 11.57 -25.06
C ARG A 172 1.95 11.99 -25.55
N VAL A 173 1.43 11.29 -26.55
CA VAL A 173 0.09 11.49 -27.07
C VAL A 173 -0.83 10.38 -26.56
N GLY A 174 -2.02 10.76 -26.06
CA GLY A 174 -3.01 9.82 -25.52
C GLY A 174 -3.11 9.87 -24.00
N MET A 175 -3.89 8.97 -23.40
CA MET A 175 -4.04 8.84 -21.94
C MET A 175 -3.11 7.73 -21.43
N GLY A 176 -2.49 7.95 -20.24
CA GLY A 176 -1.81 6.89 -19.50
C GLY A 176 -2.83 5.99 -18.83
N ASN A 177 -2.58 4.69 -18.80
CA ASN A 177 -3.49 3.73 -18.20
C ASN A 177 -2.91 3.15 -16.91
N ILE A 178 -3.78 2.88 -15.95
CA ILE A 178 -3.42 2.12 -14.75
C ILE A 178 -3.01 0.71 -15.20
N GLY A 179 -1.84 0.24 -14.70
CA GLY A 179 -1.32 -1.09 -14.99
C GLY A 179 -0.35 -1.18 -16.17
N GLU A 180 0.07 -0.06 -16.76
CA GLU A 180 1.13 0.01 -17.77
C GLU A 180 2.52 -0.18 -17.15
N LEU A 181 2.74 -1.31 -16.47
CA LEU A 181 4.03 -1.75 -15.93
C LEU A 181 4.12 -3.27 -16.00
N ILE A 182 5.32 -3.82 -16.04
CA ILE A 182 5.53 -5.28 -15.97
C ILE A 182 5.79 -5.73 -14.52
N GLY A 183 6.37 -4.88 -13.68
CA GLY A 183 6.70 -5.24 -12.31
C GLY A 183 7.37 -4.13 -11.53
N ASN A 184 8.02 -4.53 -10.44
CA ASN A 184 8.83 -3.65 -9.60
C ASN A 184 10.13 -4.35 -9.22
N ARG A 185 11.20 -3.57 -9.17
CA ARG A 185 12.48 -3.92 -8.58
C ARG A 185 12.49 -3.49 -7.12
N PHE A 186 12.92 -4.39 -6.26
CA PHE A 186 13.01 -4.17 -4.83
C PHE A 186 14.45 -4.27 -4.37
N THR A 187 14.84 -3.35 -3.47
CA THR A 187 16.04 -3.48 -2.64
C THR A 187 15.58 -3.33 -1.19
N ILE A 188 15.62 -4.42 -0.43
CA ILE A 188 15.03 -4.47 0.91
C ILE A 188 16.04 -5.02 1.90
N LEU A 189 16.26 -4.29 3.01
CA LEU A 189 16.99 -4.82 4.15
C LEU A 189 16.01 -5.57 5.07
N VAL A 190 16.27 -6.84 5.27
CA VAL A 190 15.64 -7.64 6.32
C VAL A 190 16.60 -7.71 7.48
N ARG A 191 16.31 -7.00 8.57
CA ARG A 191 17.11 -7.04 9.80
C ARG A 191 16.85 -8.36 10.51
N THR A 192 17.90 -9.09 10.90
CA THR A 192 17.77 -10.43 11.50
C THR A 192 18.98 -10.76 12.37
N LYS A 193 18.76 -11.55 13.44
CA LYS A 193 19.81 -11.91 14.41
C LYS A 193 20.86 -12.86 13.90
N SER A 194 20.45 -13.83 13.11
CA SER A 194 21.35 -14.90 12.68
C SER A 194 21.10 -15.27 11.24
N ILE A 195 22.19 -15.42 10.50
CA ILE A 195 22.16 -15.70 9.08
C ILE A 195 22.87 -17.03 8.84
N ASN A 196 22.11 -18.05 8.45
CA ASN A 196 22.70 -19.23 7.85
C ASN A 196 22.62 -19.09 6.32
N GLN A 197 23.73 -18.65 5.71
CA GLN A 197 23.81 -18.38 4.28
C GLN A 197 23.50 -19.62 3.42
N GLU A 198 23.90 -20.81 3.87
CA GLU A 198 23.65 -22.05 3.13
C GLU A 198 22.17 -22.39 3.10
N GLN A 199 21.47 -22.26 4.24
CA GLN A 199 20.03 -22.48 4.31
C GLN A 199 19.29 -21.47 3.44
N ILE A 200 19.68 -20.18 3.47
CA ILE A 200 19.08 -19.14 2.63
C ILE A 200 19.28 -19.46 1.15
N SER A 201 20.52 -19.77 0.74
CA SER A 201 20.84 -20.11 -0.66
C SER A 201 20.03 -21.32 -1.15
N THR A 202 19.93 -22.36 -0.32
CA THR A 202 19.14 -23.56 -0.63
C THR A 202 17.67 -23.22 -0.79
N ARG A 203 17.11 -22.41 0.12
CA ARG A 203 15.70 -22.01 0.07
C ARG A 203 15.41 -21.14 -1.14
N LEU A 204 16.27 -20.16 -1.44
CA LEU A 204 16.14 -19.28 -2.59
C LEU A 204 16.22 -20.04 -3.92
N LYS A 205 17.10 -21.05 -4.01
CA LYS A 205 17.15 -21.93 -5.18
C LYS A 205 15.80 -22.64 -5.40
N GLY A 206 15.21 -23.21 -4.36
CA GLY A 206 13.88 -23.85 -4.44
C GLY A 206 12.79 -22.86 -4.86
N ILE A 207 12.79 -21.63 -4.32
CA ILE A 207 11.86 -20.58 -4.72
C ILE A 207 12.11 -20.14 -6.17
N GLY A 208 13.35 -20.03 -6.61
CA GLY A 208 13.69 -19.72 -8.00
C GLY A 208 13.16 -20.76 -9.00
N GLU A 209 13.17 -22.03 -8.62
CA GLU A 209 12.69 -23.13 -9.47
C GLU A 209 11.15 -23.26 -9.49
N GLN A 210 10.49 -23.06 -8.35
CA GLN A 210 9.07 -23.36 -8.16
C GLN A 210 8.18 -22.12 -8.01
N GLY A 211 8.77 -20.94 -7.82
CA GLY A 211 8.08 -19.74 -7.35
C GLY A 211 7.67 -19.85 -5.87
N PHE A 212 7.14 -18.74 -5.35
CA PHE A 212 6.54 -18.65 -4.01
C PHE A 212 5.02 -18.57 -4.09
N LEU A 213 4.32 -18.89 -2.99
CA LEU A 213 2.86 -18.83 -2.94
C LEU A 213 2.37 -17.38 -3.03
N ASN A 214 1.46 -17.12 -3.96
CA ASN A 214 1.02 -15.78 -4.33
C ASN A 214 -0.13 -15.28 -3.43
N PHE A 215 0.07 -15.28 -2.11
CA PHE A 215 -0.89 -14.74 -1.16
C PHE A 215 -1.06 -13.24 -1.29
N PHE A 216 -2.26 -12.75 -1.10
CA PHE A 216 -2.52 -11.33 -0.86
C PHE A 216 -2.03 -10.96 0.54
N SER A 217 -1.08 -10.04 0.61
CA SER A 217 -0.42 -9.63 1.85
C SER A 217 -1.26 -8.66 2.69
N LEU A 218 -0.79 -8.33 3.89
CA LEU A 218 -1.43 -7.46 4.89
C LEU A 218 -1.90 -6.13 4.30
N GLN A 219 -1.11 -5.51 3.43
CA GLN A 219 -1.46 -4.25 2.74
C GLN A 219 -2.81 -4.28 2.05
N ARG A 220 -3.24 -5.46 1.56
CA ARG A 220 -4.54 -5.64 0.90
C ARG A 220 -5.73 -5.46 1.84
N PHE A 221 -5.50 -5.62 3.13
CA PHE A 221 -6.54 -5.65 4.15
C PHE A 221 -6.62 -4.37 5.00
N GLY A 222 -5.76 -3.38 4.69
CA GLY A 222 -5.66 -2.09 5.38
C GLY A 222 -4.99 -2.20 6.75
N GLY A 223 -4.54 -1.09 7.31
CA GLY A 223 -3.81 -1.05 8.59
C GLY A 223 -4.59 -1.68 9.74
N ARG A 224 -5.91 -1.54 9.77
CA ARG A 224 -6.79 -2.16 10.78
C ARG A 224 -7.13 -3.64 10.51
N LEU A 225 -6.74 -4.21 9.38
CA LEU A 225 -7.11 -5.55 8.90
C LEU A 225 -8.64 -5.82 8.88
N LEU A 226 -9.43 -4.78 8.66
CA LEU A 226 -10.90 -4.87 8.61
C LEU A 226 -11.48 -4.77 7.20
N SER A 227 -10.69 -4.44 6.18
CA SER A 227 -11.20 -4.20 4.82
C SER A 227 -11.98 -5.38 4.27
N HIS A 228 -11.52 -6.62 4.46
CA HIS A 228 -12.27 -7.81 4.02
C HIS A 228 -13.59 -8.02 4.78
N LYS A 229 -13.64 -7.65 6.06
CA LYS A 229 -14.88 -7.73 6.85
C LYS A 229 -15.90 -6.69 6.37
N ILE A 230 -15.45 -5.46 6.11
CA ILE A 230 -16.26 -4.40 5.50
C ILE A 230 -16.74 -4.85 4.11
N GLY A 231 -15.84 -5.37 3.28
CA GLY A 231 -16.15 -5.87 1.95
C GLY A 231 -17.17 -7.00 1.94
N LYS A 232 -17.10 -7.93 2.90
CA LYS A 232 -18.11 -8.97 3.11
C LYS A 232 -19.49 -8.37 3.36
N GLN A 233 -19.61 -7.37 4.26
CA GLN A 233 -20.88 -6.73 4.55
C GLN A 233 -21.42 -5.97 3.33
N VAL A 234 -20.56 -5.28 2.58
CA VAL A 234 -20.95 -4.64 1.31
C VAL A 234 -21.49 -5.69 0.34
N MET A 235 -20.80 -6.81 0.13
CA MET A 235 -21.24 -7.87 -0.77
C MET A 235 -22.53 -8.54 -0.33
N LEU A 236 -22.82 -8.61 0.96
CA LEU A 236 -24.08 -9.08 1.51
C LEU A 236 -25.22 -8.06 1.39
N GLY A 237 -24.92 -6.80 1.00
CA GLY A 237 -25.88 -5.69 0.98
C GLY A 237 -26.24 -5.19 2.37
N ARG A 238 -25.43 -5.48 3.38
CA ARG A 238 -25.59 -5.04 4.76
C ARG A 238 -24.81 -3.74 4.98
N HIS A 239 -25.32 -2.65 4.39
CA HIS A 239 -24.61 -1.38 4.35
C HIS A 239 -24.45 -0.76 5.74
N ASP A 240 -25.39 -0.97 6.64
CA ASP A 240 -25.31 -0.50 8.05
C ASP A 240 -24.13 -1.17 8.78
N ASP A 241 -23.99 -2.49 8.66
CA ASP A 241 -22.84 -3.22 9.23
C ASP A 241 -21.52 -2.79 8.60
N ALA A 242 -21.50 -2.52 7.29
CA ALA A 242 -20.30 -2.05 6.60
C ALA A 242 -19.84 -0.69 7.13
N ILE A 243 -20.75 0.27 7.26
CA ILE A 243 -20.47 1.61 7.81
C ILE A 243 -20.09 1.51 9.29
N ARG A 244 -20.77 0.65 10.05
CA ARG A 244 -20.39 0.42 11.46
C ARG A 244 -18.96 -0.08 11.61
N LEU A 245 -18.53 -1.02 10.78
CA LEU A 245 -17.14 -1.48 10.75
C LEU A 245 -16.17 -0.39 10.27
N LEU A 246 -16.57 0.42 9.28
CA LEU A 246 -15.75 1.51 8.78
C LEU A 246 -15.49 2.56 9.87
N LEU A 247 -16.55 3.07 10.51
CA LEU A 247 -16.48 4.17 11.46
C LEU A 247 -16.03 3.71 12.85
N ALA A 248 -16.63 2.64 13.37
CA ALA A 248 -16.51 2.22 14.76
C ALA A 248 -15.85 0.83 14.96
N GLY A 249 -15.32 0.24 13.90
CA GLY A 249 -14.60 -1.03 13.98
C GLY A 249 -13.26 -0.85 14.70
N VAL A 250 -13.16 -1.26 15.96
CA VAL A 250 -11.93 -1.24 16.74
C VAL A 250 -11.00 -2.35 16.29
N SER A 251 -9.72 -2.06 16.21
CA SER A 251 -8.67 -3.02 15.83
C SER A 251 -7.43 -2.82 16.69
N PRO A 252 -6.83 -3.90 17.23
CA PRO A 252 -5.60 -3.80 18.02
C PRO A 252 -4.38 -3.40 17.17
N HIS A 253 -4.54 -3.28 15.85
CA HIS A 253 -3.49 -2.88 14.91
C HIS A 253 -3.46 -1.37 14.64
N GLU A 254 -4.41 -0.63 15.19
CA GLU A 254 -4.46 0.83 15.18
C GLU A 254 -3.89 1.38 16.48
N THR A 255 -3.35 2.59 16.53
CA THR A 255 -2.86 3.21 17.76
C THR A 255 -3.98 3.32 18.79
N ARG A 256 -3.67 3.16 20.07
CA ARG A 256 -4.68 3.18 21.14
C ARG A 256 -5.50 4.46 21.17
N ALA A 257 -4.86 5.62 20.96
CA ALA A 257 -5.58 6.88 20.91
C ALA A 257 -6.71 6.88 19.86
N LEU A 258 -6.47 6.31 18.68
CA LEU A 258 -7.48 6.21 17.64
C LEU A 258 -8.53 5.12 17.94
N GLN A 259 -8.13 4.01 18.57
CA GLN A 259 -9.07 2.99 19.05
C GLN A 259 -10.07 3.57 20.05
N ASP A 260 -9.59 4.38 21.00
CA ASP A 260 -10.43 5.02 22.01
C ASP A 260 -11.49 5.94 21.37
N LEU A 261 -11.13 6.68 20.32
CA LEU A 261 -12.08 7.49 19.56
C LEU A 261 -13.15 6.63 18.87
N ARG A 262 -12.77 5.47 18.31
CA ARG A 262 -13.74 4.53 17.72
C ARG A 262 -14.66 3.93 18.76
N GLN A 263 -14.17 3.62 19.96
CA GLN A 263 -15.01 3.14 21.06
C GLN A 263 -15.99 4.22 21.54
N GLN A 264 -15.55 5.47 21.64
CA GLN A 264 -16.43 6.59 21.95
C GLN A 264 -17.51 6.74 20.87
N ALA A 265 -17.16 6.60 19.57
CA ALA A 265 -18.13 6.66 18.47
C ALA A 265 -19.22 5.58 18.59
N ILE A 266 -18.91 4.39 19.14
CA ILE A 266 -19.92 3.35 19.42
C ILE A 266 -20.96 3.85 20.42
N SER A 267 -20.55 4.55 21.48
CA SER A 267 -21.44 5.01 22.55
C SER A 267 -22.41 6.13 22.11
N ILE A 268 -22.04 6.87 21.06
CA ILE A 268 -22.83 7.96 20.47
C ILE A 268 -23.31 7.62 19.05
N TRP A 269 -23.46 6.33 18.74
CA TRP A 269 -23.80 5.84 17.41
C TRP A 269 -25.04 6.53 16.83
N ARG A 270 -24.93 6.96 15.58
CA ARG A 270 -25.90 7.76 14.81
C ARG A 270 -25.99 9.25 15.19
N ASP A 271 -25.27 9.74 16.18
CA ASP A 271 -25.06 11.17 16.36
C ASP A 271 -23.90 11.63 15.45
N TRP A 272 -24.21 11.75 14.15
CA TRP A 272 -23.19 12.01 13.11
C TRP A 272 -22.43 13.32 13.34
N GLU A 273 -23.09 14.30 13.98
CA GLU A 273 -22.45 15.57 14.32
C GLU A 273 -21.38 15.39 15.37
N LYS A 274 -21.68 14.69 16.46
CA LYS A 274 -20.70 14.43 17.51
C LYS A 274 -19.60 13.48 17.05
N ILE A 275 -19.92 12.46 16.24
CA ILE A 275 -18.90 11.55 15.70
C ILE A 275 -17.95 12.34 14.76
N GLY A 276 -18.51 13.26 13.95
CA GLY A 276 -17.71 14.13 13.09
C GLY A 276 -16.76 15.06 13.88
N GLN A 277 -17.23 15.64 14.97
CA GLN A 277 -16.39 16.43 15.90
C GLN A 277 -15.31 15.58 16.56
N LEU A 278 -15.65 14.37 16.97
CA LEU A 278 -14.74 13.43 17.59
C LEU A 278 -13.58 13.05 16.64
N PHE A 279 -13.90 12.65 15.41
CA PHE A 279 -12.90 12.25 14.41
C PHE A 279 -12.16 13.45 13.79
N GLY A 280 -12.79 14.62 13.80
CA GLY A 280 -12.18 15.87 13.38
C GLY A 280 -10.98 16.32 14.23
N GLN A 281 -10.72 15.66 15.35
CA GLN A 281 -9.51 15.84 16.13
C GLN A 281 -8.28 15.30 15.43
N TYR A 282 -8.44 14.31 14.53
CA TYR A 282 -7.39 13.68 13.73
C TYR A 282 -7.84 13.56 12.26
N PRO A 283 -7.94 14.69 11.54
CA PRO A 283 -8.55 14.75 10.22
C PRO A 283 -7.80 13.97 9.13
N TYR A 284 -6.49 13.78 9.28
CA TYR A 284 -5.71 12.96 8.37
C TYR A 284 -6.00 11.47 8.59
N PHE A 285 -5.93 10.97 9.82
CA PHE A 285 -6.16 9.57 10.13
C PHE A 285 -7.61 9.13 9.88
N PHE A 286 -8.58 10.02 10.06
CA PHE A 286 -10.00 9.76 9.83
C PHE A 286 -10.56 10.35 8.53
N GLN A 287 -9.71 10.69 7.56
CA GLN A 287 -10.13 11.38 6.34
C GLN A 287 -11.27 10.68 5.57
N HIS A 288 -11.27 9.34 5.53
CA HIS A 288 -12.29 8.56 4.83
C HIS A 288 -13.58 8.48 5.66
N GLU A 289 -13.43 8.27 6.96
CA GLU A 289 -14.53 8.27 7.91
C GLU A 289 -15.25 9.61 7.92
N LEU A 290 -14.52 10.71 7.92
CA LEU A 290 -15.09 12.06 7.87
C LEU A 290 -15.88 12.29 6.57
N LYS A 291 -15.38 11.85 5.41
CA LYS A 291 -16.15 11.92 4.15
C LYS A 291 -17.46 11.14 4.22
N ALA A 292 -17.44 9.95 4.82
CA ALA A 292 -18.65 9.16 5.03
C ALA A 292 -19.64 9.87 6.00
N ILE A 293 -19.13 10.45 7.09
CA ILE A 293 -19.92 11.18 8.09
C ILE A 293 -20.56 12.42 7.47
N GLU A 294 -19.87 13.20 6.66
CA GLU A 294 -20.47 14.36 5.97
C GLU A 294 -21.66 13.95 5.10
N SER A 295 -21.59 12.79 4.43
CA SER A 295 -22.75 12.25 3.72
C SER A 295 -23.90 11.86 4.67
N LEU A 296 -23.57 11.28 5.85
CA LEU A 296 -24.57 10.87 6.84
C LEU A 296 -25.19 12.04 7.58
N LYS A 297 -24.52 13.19 7.72
CA LYS A 297 -25.15 14.42 8.22
C LYS A 297 -26.29 14.91 7.31
N ILE A 298 -26.13 14.70 6.00
CA ILE A 298 -27.16 15.09 5.01
C ILE A 298 -28.24 14.00 4.89
N TYR A 299 -27.84 12.73 4.89
CA TYR A 299 -28.70 11.55 4.70
C TYR A 299 -28.50 10.55 5.84
N PRO A 300 -29.06 10.79 7.04
CA PRO A 300 -28.69 10.07 8.27
C PRO A 300 -28.92 8.56 8.24
N ASP A 301 -29.84 8.07 7.42
CA ASP A 301 -30.20 6.66 7.30
C ASP A 301 -29.76 6.01 5.96
N ASP A 302 -29.15 6.77 5.03
CA ASP A 302 -28.64 6.23 3.77
C ASP A 302 -27.16 5.82 3.90
N MET A 303 -26.93 4.63 4.46
CA MET A 303 -25.59 4.06 4.58
C MET A 303 -24.94 3.79 3.21
N ALA A 304 -25.75 3.57 2.16
CA ALA A 304 -25.22 3.43 0.81
C ALA A 304 -24.70 4.77 0.27
N ALA A 305 -25.30 5.91 0.64
CA ALA A 305 -24.76 7.24 0.33
C ALA A 305 -23.38 7.46 0.96
N ALA A 306 -23.18 7.05 2.21
CA ALA A 306 -21.89 7.14 2.88
C ALA A 306 -20.81 6.28 2.19
N LEU A 307 -21.16 5.07 1.74
CA LEU A 307 -20.26 4.22 0.95
C LEU A 307 -19.94 4.84 -0.43
N ARG A 308 -20.91 5.55 -1.05
CA ARG A 308 -20.67 6.31 -2.30
C ARG A 308 -19.77 7.52 -2.09
N ALA A 309 -19.78 8.13 -0.91
CA ALA A 309 -18.90 9.24 -0.56
C ALA A 309 -17.43 8.82 -0.44
N THR A 310 -17.16 7.52 -0.26
CA THR A 310 -15.82 6.93 -0.14
C THR A 310 -15.58 5.82 -1.18
N PRO A 311 -15.68 6.12 -2.49
CA PRO A 311 -15.78 5.10 -3.52
C PRO A 311 -14.51 4.23 -3.62
N ASP A 312 -13.32 4.79 -3.46
CA ASP A 312 -12.07 4.03 -3.58
C ASP A 312 -11.86 3.12 -2.38
N GLN A 313 -12.14 3.59 -1.16
CA GLN A 313 -12.10 2.77 0.04
C GLN A 313 -13.12 1.62 -0.02
N THR A 314 -14.32 1.91 -0.50
CA THR A 314 -15.37 0.91 -0.67
C THR A 314 -14.98 -0.14 -1.72
N LYS A 315 -14.37 0.25 -2.86
CA LYS A 315 -13.82 -0.68 -3.86
C LYS A 315 -12.68 -1.53 -3.30
N MET A 316 -11.79 -0.91 -2.54
CA MET A 316 -10.68 -1.63 -1.89
C MET A 316 -11.21 -2.68 -0.91
N ALA A 317 -12.15 -2.31 -0.05
CA ALA A 317 -12.80 -3.22 0.89
C ALA A 317 -13.54 -4.35 0.16
N TYR A 318 -14.35 -4.01 -0.85
CA TYR A 318 -15.06 -4.98 -1.68
C TYR A 318 -14.13 -6.03 -2.29
N SER A 319 -13.00 -5.61 -2.86
CA SER A 319 -12.02 -6.54 -3.44
C SER A 319 -11.20 -7.28 -2.38
N ALA A 320 -11.02 -6.72 -1.18
CA ALA A 320 -10.29 -7.39 -0.10
C ALA A 320 -10.98 -8.68 0.38
N TYR A 321 -12.32 -8.73 0.33
CA TYR A 321 -13.02 -9.96 0.68
C TYR A 321 -12.73 -11.11 -0.32
N GLY A 322 -12.73 -10.82 -1.61
CA GLY A 322 -12.31 -11.82 -2.61
C GLY A 322 -10.88 -12.28 -2.42
N SER A 323 -9.97 -11.37 -2.02
CA SER A 323 -8.58 -11.70 -1.69
C SER A 323 -8.47 -12.59 -0.44
N TYR A 324 -9.30 -12.36 0.57
CA TYR A 324 -9.39 -13.21 1.76
C TYR A 324 -9.82 -14.63 1.41
N CYS A 325 -10.89 -14.79 0.62
CA CYS A 325 -11.33 -16.11 0.15
C CYS A 325 -10.24 -16.81 -0.67
N PHE A 326 -9.56 -16.08 -1.55
CA PHE A 326 -8.42 -16.61 -2.31
C PHE A 326 -7.32 -17.14 -1.38
N ASN A 327 -6.93 -16.37 -0.37
CA ASN A 327 -5.91 -16.77 0.59
C ASN A 327 -6.30 -18.07 1.33
N GLN A 328 -7.56 -18.20 1.74
CA GLN A 328 -8.05 -19.42 2.40
C GLN A 328 -7.92 -20.64 1.50
N VAL A 329 -8.36 -20.51 0.25
CA VAL A 329 -8.28 -21.62 -0.72
C VAL A 329 -6.83 -21.98 -1.02
N LEU A 330 -5.98 -21.00 -1.29
CA LEU A 330 -4.56 -21.26 -1.52
C LEU A 330 -3.88 -21.91 -0.30
N SER A 331 -4.25 -21.49 0.93
CA SER A 331 -3.77 -22.12 2.16
C SER A 331 -4.19 -23.58 2.27
N GLN A 332 -5.45 -23.93 1.95
CA GLN A 332 -5.93 -25.32 1.94
C GLN A 332 -5.13 -26.15 0.95
N GLN A 333 -4.95 -25.65 -0.28
CA GLN A 333 -4.19 -26.33 -1.32
C GLN A 333 -2.72 -26.53 -0.92
N ALA A 334 -2.09 -25.49 -0.35
CA ALA A 334 -0.71 -25.56 0.11
C ALA A 334 -0.53 -26.59 1.25
N THR A 335 -1.49 -26.67 2.16
CA THR A 335 -1.47 -27.63 3.28
C THR A 335 -1.63 -29.07 2.78
N THR A 336 -2.45 -29.32 1.74
CA THR A 336 -2.62 -30.65 1.16
C THR A 336 -1.54 -31.04 0.15
N GLY A 337 -0.72 -30.08 -0.28
CA GLY A 337 0.30 -30.25 -1.32
C GLY A 337 -0.25 -30.32 -2.75
N GLN A 338 -1.57 -30.14 -2.93
CA GLN A 338 -2.24 -30.15 -4.24
C GLN A 338 -2.60 -28.71 -4.64
N ILE A 339 -1.66 -28.02 -5.28
CA ILE A 339 -1.81 -26.62 -5.65
C ILE A 339 -2.16 -26.53 -7.13
N ASP A 340 -3.32 -25.95 -7.43
CA ASP A 340 -3.72 -25.64 -8.81
C ASP A 340 -2.77 -24.57 -9.40
N PRO A 341 -2.50 -24.59 -10.69
CA PRO A 341 -1.65 -23.58 -11.34
C PRO A 341 -2.18 -22.16 -11.15
N SER A 342 -3.48 -22.00 -11.08
CA SER A 342 -4.15 -20.73 -10.83
C SER A 342 -5.52 -20.91 -10.17
N ILE A 343 -5.95 -19.89 -9.43
CA ILE A 343 -7.23 -19.85 -8.72
C ILE A 343 -8.02 -18.65 -9.25
N ALA A 344 -9.27 -18.87 -9.68
CA ALA A 344 -10.14 -17.78 -10.08
C ALA A 344 -10.53 -16.94 -8.85
N LEU A 345 -10.41 -15.61 -8.91
CA LEU A 345 -10.93 -14.75 -7.85
C LEU A 345 -12.43 -14.96 -7.67
N LEU A 346 -12.89 -14.76 -6.43
CA LEU A 346 -14.30 -14.84 -6.07
C LEU A 346 -15.13 -13.87 -6.93
N GLY A 347 -16.11 -14.43 -7.66
CA GLY A 347 -17.01 -13.70 -8.54
C GLY A 347 -18.24 -14.55 -8.87
N PRO A 348 -19.21 -14.00 -9.63
CA PRO A 348 -20.47 -14.69 -9.96
C PRO A 348 -20.26 -16.07 -10.60
N GLU A 349 -19.24 -16.18 -11.47
CA GLU A 349 -18.93 -17.40 -12.24
C GLU A 349 -18.14 -18.42 -11.41
N SER A 350 -17.45 -18.00 -10.37
CA SER A 350 -16.61 -18.84 -9.51
C SER A 350 -17.24 -19.14 -8.14
N VAL A 351 -18.36 -18.51 -7.79
CA VAL A 351 -18.96 -18.62 -6.46
C VAL A 351 -19.28 -20.05 -6.04
N ALA A 352 -19.79 -20.87 -6.95
CA ALA A 352 -20.13 -22.26 -6.65
C ALA A 352 -18.91 -23.11 -6.25
N TRP A 353 -17.75 -22.81 -6.83
CA TRP A 353 -16.51 -23.47 -6.47
C TRP A 353 -16.05 -23.05 -5.07
N TYR A 354 -16.06 -21.76 -4.77
CA TYR A 354 -15.72 -21.21 -3.46
C TYR A 354 -16.70 -21.66 -2.36
N ASP A 355 -18.01 -21.65 -2.64
CA ASP A 355 -19.04 -22.04 -1.68
C ASP A 355 -18.93 -23.51 -1.25
N ARG A 356 -18.43 -24.37 -2.16
CA ARG A 356 -18.10 -25.76 -1.85
C ARG A 356 -16.87 -25.88 -0.95
N LEU A 357 -15.87 -25.02 -1.12
CA LEU A 357 -14.62 -25.06 -0.37
C LEU A 357 -14.71 -24.28 0.95
N LEU A 358 -15.52 -23.24 1.00
CA LEU A 358 -15.69 -22.33 2.12
C LEU A 358 -17.18 -22.18 2.51
N PRO A 359 -17.86 -23.28 2.88
CA PRO A 359 -19.32 -23.26 3.11
C PRO A 359 -19.71 -22.34 4.29
N GLU A 360 -18.82 -22.17 5.29
CA GLU A 360 -19.10 -21.32 6.46
C GLU A 360 -19.10 -19.82 6.12
N GLU A 361 -18.53 -19.42 4.98
CA GLU A 361 -18.49 -18.03 4.56
C GLU A 361 -19.85 -17.47 4.10
N GLY A 362 -20.81 -18.32 3.83
CA GLY A 362 -22.16 -17.90 3.39
C GLY A 362 -22.16 -17.25 2.00
N LEU A 363 -21.34 -17.74 1.09
CA LEU A 363 -21.06 -17.13 -0.23
C LEU A 363 -22.29 -17.09 -1.14
N LYS A 364 -23.26 -18.00 -0.98
CA LYS A 364 -24.53 -18.02 -1.72
C LYS A 364 -25.39 -16.78 -1.48
N GLN A 365 -25.17 -16.05 -0.38
CA GLN A 365 -25.91 -14.86 -0.01
C GLN A 365 -25.35 -13.59 -0.64
N LEU A 366 -24.21 -13.64 -1.35
CA LEU A 366 -23.55 -12.50 -1.93
C LEU A 366 -24.36 -11.84 -3.05
N ARG A 367 -24.42 -10.53 -3.03
CA ARG A 367 -25.13 -9.68 -4.00
C ARG A 367 -24.13 -9.09 -4.99
N TRP A 368 -24.04 -9.69 -6.17
CA TRP A 368 -23.11 -9.30 -7.22
C TRP A 368 -23.51 -8.03 -7.97
N HIS A 369 -24.77 -7.65 -7.89
CA HIS A 369 -25.29 -6.42 -8.45
C HIS A 369 -25.99 -5.62 -7.37
N GLN A 370 -25.54 -4.39 -7.18
CA GLN A 370 -26.08 -3.48 -6.17
C GLN A 370 -26.36 -2.13 -6.85
N PRO A 371 -27.61 -1.85 -7.24
CA PRO A 371 -27.97 -0.60 -7.93
C PRO A 371 -27.58 0.65 -7.15
N THR A 372 -27.63 0.61 -5.82
CA THR A 372 -27.22 1.71 -4.93
C THR A 372 -25.70 1.95 -4.89
N LEU A 373 -24.91 0.97 -5.33
CA LEU A 373 -23.44 1.01 -5.37
C LEU A 373 -22.91 0.63 -6.77
N ASN A 374 -23.53 1.18 -7.81
CA ASN A 374 -23.23 0.85 -9.21
C ASN A 374 -21.76 1.11 -9.61
N PHE A 375 -21.07 2.01 -8.92
CA PHE A 375 -19.66 2.31 -9.13
C PHE A 375 -18.73 1.13 -8.81
N LEU A 376 -19.17 0.14 -8.03
CA LEU A 376 -18.40 -1.07 -7.77
C LEU A 376 -18.26 -1.94 -9.03
N GLY A 377 -19.20 -1.81 -9.98
CA GLY A 377 -19.28 -2.66 -11.15
C GLY A 377 -19.61 -4.11 -10.79
N ARG A 378 -19.56 -4.99 -11.77
CA ARG A 378 -19.63 -6.45 -11.54
C ARG A 378 -18.22 -6.98 -11.38
N PRO A 379 -17.93 -7.75 -10.33
CA PRO A 379 -16.63 -8.41 -10.23
C PRO A 379 -16.45 -9.36 -11.42
N ARG A 380 -15.28 -9.29 -12.03
CA ARG A 380 -14.92 -10.22 -13.10
C ARG A 380 -14.12 -11.36 -12.48
N SER A 381 -14.51 -12.59 -12.75
CA SER A 381 -13.69 -13.76 -12.42
C SER A 381 -12.38 -13.65 -13.20
N ARG A 382 -11.30 -13.35 -12.48
CA ARG A 382 -9.94 -13.25 -12.99
C ARG A 382 -9.13 -14.39 -12.39
N SER A 383 -8.47 -15.17 -13.23
CA SER A 383 -7.56 -16.20 -12.75
C SER A 383 -6.27 -15.57 -12.25
N ILE A 384 -5.85 -15.95 -11.06
CA ILE A 384 -4.61 -15.51 -10.40
C ILE A 384 -3.69 -16.71 -10.29
N PRO A 385 -2.44 -16.64 -10.75
CA PRO A 385 -1.45 -17.70 -10.53
C PRO A 385 -1.31 -18.00 -9.03
N ALA A 386 -1.34 -19.27 -8.66
CA ALA A 386 -1.16 -19.69 -7.27
C ALA A 386 0.30 -19.54 -6.81
N ARG A 387 1.24 -19.58 -7.75
CA ARG A 387 2.66 -19.29 -7.52
C ARG A 387 3.14 -18.20 -8.45
N VAL A 388 4.10 -17.41 -7.97
CA VAL A 388 4.77 -16.34 -8.73
C VAL A 388 6.27 -16.54 -8.66
N GLY A 389 6.93 -16.36 -9.78
CA GLY A 389 8.39 -16.34 -9.85
C GLY A 389 8.97 -15.06 -9.24
N VAL A 390 10.22 -15.13 -8.86
CA VAL A 390 11.04 -13.99 -8.44
C VAL A 390 12.35 -14.04 -9.19
N ASP A 391 12.79 -12.90 -9.72
CA ASP A 391 14.12 -12.77 -10.32
C ASP A 391 15.06 -12.15 -9.28
N ILE A 392 15.91 -13.01 -8.67
CA ILE A 392 16.80 -12.63 -7.58
C ILE A 392 18.15 -12.23 -8.16
N HIS A 393 18.49 -10.94 -8.06
CA HIS A 393 19.77 -10.40 -8.53
C HIS A 393 20.90 -10.63 -7.52
N SER A 394 20.63 -10.36 -6.23
CA SER A 394 21.61 -10.60 -5.17
C SER A 394 20.93 -10.72 -3.80
N VAL A 395 21.63 -11.42 -2.88
CA VAL A 395 21.37 -11.38 -1.45
C VAL A 395 22.70 -11.10 -0.75
N THR A 396 22.82 -9.94 -0.14
CA THR A 396 24.06 -9.42 0.41
C THR A 396 23.99 -9.34 1.93
N PRO A 397 24.86 -10.02 2.68
CA PRO A 397 24.90 -9.91 4.13
C PRO A 397 25.46 -8.57 4.58
N THR A 398 24.93 -8.09 5.71
CA THR A 398 25.38 -6.90 6.44
C THR A 398 25.52 -7.24 7.92
N GLU A 399 26.04 -6.31 8.71
CA GLU A 399 26.14 -6.48 10.18
C GLU A 399 24.77 -6.55 10.87
N VAL A 400 23.72 -5.97 10.26
CA VAL A 400 22.37 -5.89 10.83
C VAL A 400 21.35 -6.85 10.19
N GLY A 401 21.73 -7.54 9.10
CA GLY A 401 20.81 -8.42 8.39
C GLY A 401 21.20 -8.72 6.95
N LEU A 402 20.20 -8.88 6.08
CA LEU A 402 20.36 -9.25 4.67
C LEU A 402 19.69 -8.24 3.75
N ILE A 403 20.42 -7.78 2.73
CA ILE A 403 19.85 -6.99 1.64
C ILE A 403 19.41 -7.96 0.54
N PHE A 404 18.12 -7.94 0.23
CA PHE A 404 17.52 -8.64 -0.91
C PHE A 404 17.34 -7.68 -2.07
N HIS A 405 17.91 -8.00 -3.24
CA HIS A 405 17.73 -7.25 -4.49
C HIS A 405 17.12 -8.17 -5.54
N PHE A 406 15.87 -7.86 -5.97
CA PHE A 406 15.07 -8.76 -6.81
C PHE A 406 13.97 -8.03 -7.55
N ASP A 407 13.45 -8.66 -8.62
CA ASP A 407 12.31 -8.18 -9.39
C ASP A 407 11.08 -9.09 -9.17
N LEU A 408 9.91 -8.47 -9.07
CA LEU A 408 8.62 -9.15 -9.06
C LEU A 408 7.71 -8.61 -10.15
N THR A 409 6.92 -9.49 -10.73
CA THR A 409 5.83 -9.11 -11.64
C THR A 409 4.75 -8.31 -10.92
N LYS A 410 4.01 -7.49 -11.68
CA LYS A 410 2.89 -6.71 -11.11
C LYS A 410 1.88 -7.59 -10.40
N GLY A 411 1.42 -7.13 -9.24
CA GLY A 411 0.44 -7.83 -8.40
C GLY A 411 1.03 -8.82 -7.40
N ALA A 412 2.33 -9.11 -7.46
CA ALA A 412 3.03 -9.86 -6.44
C ALA A 412 3.53 -8.94 -5.31
N TYR A 413 3.59 -9.47 -4.09
CA TYR A 413 4.00 -8.72 -2.89
C TYR A 413 5.39 -9.14 -2.43
N ALA A 414 6.30 -8.18 -2.31
CA ALA A 414 7.64 -8.41 -1.78
C ALA A 414 7.61 -8.99 -0.35
N THR A 415 6.68 -8.52 0.47
CA THR A 415 6.48 -9.02 1.84
C THR A 415 6.01 -10.48 1.86
N THR A 416 5.24 -10.93 0.87
CA THR A 416 4.84 -12.35 0.74
C THR A 416 6.04 -13.21 0.35
N PHE A 417 6.88 -12.75 -0.58
CA PHE A 417 8.13 -13.44 -0.92
C PHE A 417 9.06 -13.58 0.29
N LEU A 418 9.29 -12.48 1.03
CA LEU A 418 10.16 -12.51 2.20
C LEU A 418 9.57 -13.32 3.35
N ALA A 419 8.23 -13.39 3.48
CA ALA A 419 7.54 -14.23 4.47
C ALA A 419 7.66 -15.74 4.19
N GLU A 420 8.10 -16.15 3.00
CA GLU A 420 8.52 -17.54 2.73
C GLU A 420 9.83 -17.92 3.44
N LEU A 421 10.61 -16.92 3.85
CA LEU A 421 11.92 -17.08 4.47
C LEU A 421 11.88 -16.77 5.96
N PHE A 422 11.17 -15.72 6.37
CA PHE A 422 11.22 -15.15 7.71
C PHE A 422 9.83 -14.93 8.31
N GLY A 423 9.72 -15.08 9.64
CA GLY A 423 8.65 -14.48 10.41
C GLY A 423 8.88 -12.97 10.47
N LEU A 424 8.20 -12.21 9.59
CA LEU A 424 8.45 -10.79 9.41
C LEU A 424 7.72 -9.96 10.46
N TYR A 425 8.41 -8.94 10.96
CA TYR A 425 7.90 -7.90 11.85
C TYR A 425 8.06 -6.54 11.18
N GLN A 426 7.16 -5.62 11.48
CA GLN A 426 7.25 -4.20 11.08
C GLN A 426 6.46 -3.33 12.06
N GLY A 427 6.75 -2.04 12.11
CA GLY A 427 6.04 -1.10 12.99
C GLY A 427 6.54 -1.15 14.44
N ARG A 428 5.87 -0.42 15.33
CA ARG A 428 6.23 -0.34 16.75
C ARG A 428 5.31 -1.19 17.61
N PRO A 429 5.78 -1.74 18.76
CA PRO A 429 7.16 -1.61 19.27
C PRO A 429 8.19 -2.41 18.45
N ILE A 430 9.39 -1.87 18.32
CA ILE A 430 10.50 -2.54 17.63
C ILE A 430 11.02 -3.66 18.57
N PRO A 431 11.14 -4.90 18.09
CA PRO A 431 11.70 -5.98 18.88
C PRO A 431 13.14 -5.67 19.35
N SER A 432 13.44 -5.97 20.60
CA SER A 432 14.76 -5.68 21.24
C SER A 432 15.98 -6.30 20.54
N TRP A 433 15.75 -7.26 19.65
CA TRP A 433 16.80 -7.90 18.88
C TRP A 433 17.13 -7.18 17.56
N VAL A 434 16.37 -6.18 17.16
CA VAL A 434 16.61 -5.41 15.94
C VAL A 434 17.76 -4.45 16.19
N HIS A 435 18.79 -4.53 15.35
CA HIS A 435 19.86 -3.55 15.33
C HIS A 435 19.41 -2.33 14.54
N GLU A 436 19.54 -1.14 15.13
CA GLU A 436 18.98 0.10 14.57
C GLU A 436 19.97 0.87 13.68
N GLU A 437 21.25 0.41 13.60
CA GLU A 437 22.26 1.09 12.78
C GLU A 437 21.79 1.26 11.33
N SER A 438 22.03 2.46 10.80
CA SER A 438 21.69 2.78 9.41
C SER A 438 22.66 2.11 8.45
N VAL A 439 22.12 1.50 7.40
CA VAL A 439 22.87 0.88 6.31
C VAL A 439 22.49 1.51 4.99
N ASP A 440 23.48 1.91 4.19
CA ASP A 440 23.23 2.29 2.80
C ASP A 440 23.09 1.02 1.95
N ILE A 441 21.85 0.55 1.81
CA ILE A 441 21.57 -0.71 1.11
C ILE A 441 21.83 -0.63 -0.41
N ARG A 442 21.91 0.58 -0.98
CA ARG A 442 22.26 0.78 -2.39
C ARG A 442 23.77 0.69 -2.60
N ALA A 443 24.54 1.43 -1.80
CA ALA A 443 25.99 1.39 -1.87
C ALA A 443 26.53 -0.01 -1.58
N ALA A 444 25.93 -0.73 -0.62
CA ALA A 444 26.33 -2.09 -0.27
C ALA A 444 26.18 -3.11 -1.42
N ILE A 445 25.35 -2.84 -2.41
CA ILE A 445 25.15 -3.69 -3.61
C ILE A 445 25.71 -3.06 -4.88
N GLY A 446 26.55 -2.01 -4.77
CA GLY A 446 27.25 -1.40 -5.90
C GLY A 446 26.46 -0.36 -6.71
N TYR A 447 25.36 0.16 -6.18
CA TYR A 447 24.58 1.26 -6.79
C TYR A 447 24.96 2.62 -6.15
N PRO A 448 24.57 3.75 -6.76
CA PRO A 448 24.72 5.07 -6.13
C PRO A 448 24.09 5.10 -4.75
N SER A 449 24.78 5.78 -3.81
CA SER A 449 24.34 5.93 -2.41
C SER A 449 22.93 6.51 -2.30
N ILE A 450 22.18 6.07 -1.29
CA ILE A 450 20.87 6.63 -0.93
C ILE A 450 21.02 8.12 -0.59
N GLU A 451 22.13 8.54 0.04
CA GLU A 451 22.39 9.95 0.38
C GLU A 451 22.37 10.85 -0.85
N THR A 452 22.86 10.36 -2.01
CA THR A 452 22.77 11.09 -3.27
C THR A 452 21.31 11.33 -3.69
N THR A 453 20.42 10.38 -3.44
CA THR A 453 18.98 10.52 -3.69
C THR A 453 18.35 11.50 -2.71
N GLU A 454 18.70 11.41 -1.43
CA GLU A 454 18.16 12.29 -0.38
C GLU A 454 18.56 13.74 -0.57
N GLN A 455 19.78 14.01 -1.01
CA GLN A 455 20.26 15.37 -1.35
C GLN A 455 19.50 16.00 -2.52
N ALA A 456 18.84 15.22 -3.35
CA ALA A 456 18.01 15.71 -4.45
C ALA A 456 16.58 16.08 -4.03
N PHE A 457 16.13 15.66 -2.86
CA PHE A 457 14.83 16.07 -2.34
C PHE A 457 14.87 17.53 -1.87
N PRO A 458 13.85 18.32 -2.22
CA PRO A 458 13.64 19.60 -1.53
C PRO A 458 13.47 19.36 -0.03
N SER A 459 14.14 20.18 0.77
CA SER A 459 14.19 20.01 2.23
C SER A 459 12.81 20.06 2.86
N LEU A 460 12.49 19.07 3.69
CA LEU A 460 11.49 19.22 4.72
C LEU A 460 12.03 20.15 5.82
N PRO A 461 11.17 20.89 6.54
CA PRO A 461 11.55 21.46 7.82
C PRO A 461 12.11 20.36 8.74
N ALA A 462 13.24 20.60 9.39
CA ALA A 462 14.02 19.61 10.14
C ALA A 462 13.22 18.82 11.22
N ASN A 463 12.13 19.38 11.72
CA ASN A 463 11.21 18.74 12.66
C ASN A 463 10.25 17.72 12.03
N LEU A 464 10.27 17.53 10.71
CA LEU A 464 9.33 16.68 9.97
C LEU A 464 9.97 15.38 9.45
N GLU A 465 11.30 15.33 9.38
CA GLU A 465 12.00 14.11 8.93
C GLU A 465 11.83 12.95 9.92
N GLU A 466 11.88 13.26 11.24
CA GLU A 466 11.64 12.27 12.30
C GLU A 466 10.17 11.81 12.32
N ASP A 467 9.22 12.71 12.04
CA ASP A 467 7.79 12.44 12.13
C ASP A 467 7.27 11.50 11.03
N ILE A 468 7.84 11.59 9.83
CA ILE A 468 7.49 10.72 8.70
C ILE A 468 8.12 9.32 8.85
N ALA A 469 9.23 9.21 9.56
CA ALA A 469 9.90 7.94 9.81
C ALA A 469 9.17 7.06 10.85
N ASP A 470 8.39 7.69 11.74
CA ASP A 470 7.72 7.04 12.88
C ASP A 470 6.30 6.54 12.59
N ASP A 471 5.75 6.80 11.39
CA ASP A 471 4.37 6.46 10.99
C ASP A 471 4.20 5.03 10.36
#